data_e7428020f88aab1fea2049ec73b32afd
#
_entry.id   e7428020f88aab1fea2049ec73b32afd
#
_cell.length_a   1.000
_cell.length_b   1.000
_cell.length_c   1.000
_cell.angle_alpha   90.00
_cell.angle_beta   90.00
_cell.angle_gamma   90.00
#
_symmetry.space_group_name_H-M   'P 1'
#
loop_
_entity.id
_entity.type
_entity.pdbx_description
1 polymer ?
#
loop_
_entity_poly.entity_id
_entity_poly.type
_entity_poly.pdbx_seq_one_letter_code
_entity_poly.pdbx_strand_id
1 'polypeptide(L)'
;MITFEKPKVEDGAAMWELVNNSTLDSNSVYKYIMMCEYFAETCVVAKEDDKLVGFVTAFIPPEKPDAVFIWQVGVDSSQRGKGIASRLLNHLIEREYCQDVRFVEATVTPSNNASQSLFRKLARDHQTECTVTEFFKEELFPGDDHEEELNFRVGPIEK
;
A
#
# COMPACT_ATOMS: atom_id res chain seq x y z
N MET A 1 10.73 11.13 -16.27
CA MET A 1 10.96 9.74 -15.90
C MET A 1 10.55 9.51 -14.44
N ILE A 2 9.87 8.43 -14.16
CA ILE A 2 9.44 8.11 -12.80
C ILE A 2 10.40 7.11 -12.19
N THR A 3 10.90 7.42 -10.99
CA THR A 3 11.78 6.53 -10.24
C THR A 3 11.06 5.98 -9.04
N PHE A 4 11.42 4.76 -8.64
CA PHE A 4 10.85 4.08 -7.47
C PHE A 4 11.98 3.77 -6.51
N GLU A 5 11.86 4.25 -5.26
CA GLU A 5 12.96 4.13 -4.30
C GLU A 5 12.44 3.99 -2.87
N LYS A 6 13.33 3.65 -1.96
CA LYS A 6 12.99 3.65 -0.54
C LYS A 6 12.76 5.08 -0.09
N PRO A 7 11.77 5.33 0.78
CA PRO A 7 11.55 6.69 1.28
C PRO A 7 12.64 7.11 2.24
N LYS A 8 12.82 8.42 2.33
CA LYS A 8 13.63 9.07 3.34
C LYS A 8 12.69 9.80 4.30
N VAL A 9 13.17 10.13 5.47
CA VAL A 9 12.38 10.87 6.46
C VAL A 9 11.79 12.14 5.86
N GLU A 10 12.55 12.81 5.00
CA GLU A 10 12.13 14.03 4.31
C GLU A 10 10.93 13.83 3.39
N ASP A 11 10.67 12.61 2.98
CA ASP A 11 9.53 12.32 2.09
C ASP A 11 8.19 12.31 2.83
N GLY A 12 8.22 12.24 4.16
CA GLY A 12 7.00 12.13 4.97
C GLY A 12 6.01 13.27 4.77
N ALA A 13 6.50 14.49 4.68
CA ALA A 13 5.64 15.66 4.48
C ALA A 13 4.92 15.60 3.13
N ALA A 14 5.64 15.21 2.06
CA ALA A 14 5.06 15.09 0.73
C ALA A 14 4.02 13.98 0.65
N MET A 15 4.24 12.88 1.36
CA MET A 15 3.26 11.80 1.46
C MET A 15 1.97 12.30 2.12
N TRP A 16 2.12 13.04 3.22
CA TRP A 16 0.99 13.61 3.92
C TRP A 16 0.21 14.59 3.04
N GLU A 17 0.92 15.45 2.31
CA GLU A 17 0.28 16.41 1.39
C GLU A 17 -0.49 15.70 0.29
N LEU A 18 0.06 14.64 -0.27
CA LEU A 18 -0.60 13.87 -1.31
C LEU A 18 -1.92 13.30 -0.81
N VAL A 19 -1.93 12.75 0.39
CA VAL A 19 -3.14 12.18 1.01
C VAL A 19 -4.17 13.26 1.29
N ASN A 20 -3.75 14.41 1.83
CA ASN A 20 -4.66 15.52 2.15
C ASN A 20 -5.32 16.13 0.92
N ASN A 21 -4.69 15.99 -0.25
CA ASN A 21 -5.23 16.47 -1.51
C ASN A 21 -6.00 15.38 -2.28
N SER A 22 -6.39 14.30 -1.59
CA SER A 22 -7.08 13.17 -2.18
C SER A 22 -8.28 12.77 -1.35
N THR A 23 -8.96 11.68 -1.76
CA THR A 23 -10.08 11.10 -1.02
C THR A 23 -9.62 10.04 -0.01
N LEU A 24 -8.31 9.83 0.14
CA LEU A 24 -7.78 8.85 1.07
C LEU A 24 -7.94 9.33 2.52
N ASP A 25 -7.97 8.37 3.44
CA ASP A 25 -8.06 8.68 4.87
C ASP A 25 -6.81 9.44 5.32
N SER A 26 -7.04 10.54 6.04
CA SER A 26 -5.96 11.37 6.56
C SER A 26 -5.32 10.75 7.79
N ASN A 27 -4.01 10.92 7.89
CA ASN A 27 -3.25 10.56 9.07
C ASN A 27 -2.38 11.76 9.43
N SER A 28 -1.72 11.72 10.58
CA SER A 28 -0.81 12.80 10.96
C SER A 28 0.48 12.73 10.13
N VAL A 29 1.15 13.86 9.95
CA VAL A 29 2.48 13.90 9.33
C VAL A 29 3.43 12.95 10.05
N TYR A 30 3.30 12.88 11.37
CA TYR A 30 4.15 12.03 12.20
C TYR A 30 4.09 10.56 11.79
N LYS A 31 2.90 10.07 11.42
CA LYS A 31 2.76 8.68 10.94
C LYS A 31 3.66 8.41 9.73
N TYR A 32 3.68 9.33 8.76
CA TYR A 32 4.48 9.16 7.56
C TYR A 32 5.96 9.26 7.85
N ILE A 33 6.36 10.15 8.75
CA ILE A 33 7.76 10.27 9.18
C ILE A 33 8.21 8.97 9.85
N MET A 34 7.38 8.42 10.73
CA MET A 34 7.67 7.16 11.42
C MET A 34 7.81 6.00 10.42
N MET A 35 6.92 5.93 9.43
CA MET A 35 7.00 4.88 8.42
C MET A 35 8.29 5.00 7.61
N CYS A 36 8.69 6.21 7.27
CA CYS A 36 9.93 6.42 6.53
C CYS A 36 11.17 6.08 7.34
N GLU A 37 11.14 6.32 8.64
CA GLU A 37 12.28 6.04 9.52
C GLU A 37 12.41 4.56 9.86
N TYR A 38 11.32 3.94 10.28
CA TYR A 38 11.37 2.58 10.83
C TYR A 38 10.98 1.49 9.85
N PHE A 39 10.25 1.82 8.80
CA PHE A 39 9.73 0.82 7.86
C PHE A 39 10.11 1.11 6.41
N ALA A 40 11.21 1.85 6.20
CA ALA A 40 11.66 2.21 4.84
C ALA A 40 11.86 0.99 3.94
N GLU A 41 12.28 -0.13 4.51
CA GLU A 41 12.53 -1.36 3.75
C GLU A 41 11.25 -1.95 3.14
N THR A 42 10.09 -1.62 3.69
CA THR A 42 8.80 -2.11 3.21
C THR A 42 7.92 -0.99 2.67
N CYS A 43 8.50 0.18 2.41
CA CYS A 43 7.80 1.30 1.80
C CYS A 43 8.49 1.69 0.49
N VAL A 44 7.71 2.24 -0.44
CA VAL A 44 8.24 2.70 -1.74
C VAL A 44 7.67 4.08 -2.04
N VAL A 45 8.50 4.96 -2.57
CA VAL A 45 8.03 6.25 -3.10
C VAL A 45 8.32 6.30 -4.60
N ALA A 46 7.38 6.88 -5.34
CA ALA A 46 7.52 7.14 -6.77
C ALA A 46 7.74 8.63 -6.94
N LYS A 47 8.75 9.00 -7.69
CA LYS A 47 9.08 10.41 -7.93
C LYS A 47 9.22 10.68 -9.41
N GLU A 48 8.73 11.84 -9.83
CA GLU A 48 8.91 12.36 -11.16
C GLU A 48 9.64 13.69 -11.03
N ASP A 49 10.87 13.77 -11.57
CA ASP A 49 11.71 14.96 -11.46
C ASP A 49 11.83 15.45 -10.01
N ASP A 50 12.16 14.52 -9.11
CA ASP A 50 12.31 14.74 -7.67
C ASP A 50 11.02 15.10 -6.91
N LYS A 51 9.87 15.14 -7.60
CA LYS A 51 8.58 15.37 -6.96
C LYS A 51 7.91 14.04 -6.65
N LEU A 52 7.49 13.86 -5.41
CA LEU A 52 6.78 12.65 -5.01
C LEU A 52 5.40 12.62 -5.66
N VAL A 53 5.13 11.56 -6.43
CA VAL A 53 3.87 11.40 -7.15
C VAL A 53 3.11 10.15 -6.73
N GLY A 54 3.69 9.34 -5.88
CA GLY A 54 3.00 8.15 -5.35
C GLY A 54 3.81 7.51 -4.26
N PHE A 55 3.14 6.66 -3.48
CA PHE A 55 3.82 5.92 -2.42
C PHE A 55 3.03 4.69 -1.99
N VAL A 56 3.72 3.78 -1.34
CA VAL A 56 3.09 2.70 -0.58
C VAL A 56 3.76 2.62 0.78
N THR A 57 2.95 2.54 1.83
CA THR A 57 3.42 2.23 3.18
C THR A 57 2.96 0.83 3.53
N ALA A 58 3.88 0.05 4.08
CA ALA A 58 3.61 -1.36 4.36
C ALA A 58 4.55 -1.85 5.46
N PHE A 59 4.25 -3.01 6.00
CA PHE A 59 5.13 -3.68 6.96
C PHE A 59 4.93 -5.18 6.88
N ILE A 60 5.91 -5.92 7.38
CA ILE A 60 5.79 -7.37 7.50
C ILE A 60 5.28 -7.67 8.90
N PRO A 61 4.07 -8.24 9.05
CA PRO A 61 3.55 -8.54 10.38
C PRO A 61 4.48 -9.51 11.11
N PRO A 62 4.77 -9.28 12.40
CA PRO A 62 5.71 -10.14 13.14
C PRO A 62 5.34 -11.63 13.14
N GLU A 63 4.05 -11.95 13.12
CA GLU A 63 3.59 -13.33 13.17
C GLU A 63 3.42 -13.95 11.79
N LYS A 64 3.64 -13.18 10.71
CA LYS A 64 3.50 -13.64 9.33
C LYS A 64 4.70 -13.20 8.51
N PRO A 65 5.87 -13.81 8.73
CA PRO A 65 7.09 -13.35 8.04
C PRO A 65 7.09 -13.57 6.53
N ASP A 66 6.15 -14.33 6.01
CA ASP A 66 6.00 -14.55 4.57
C ASP A 66 4.96 -13.64 3.93
N ALA A 67 4.44 -12.66 4.67
CA ALA A 67 3.45 -11.72 4.16
C ALA A 67 3.91 -10.28 4.35
N VAL A 68 3.52 -9.41 3.43
CA VAL A 68 3.65 -7.97 3.61
C VAL A 68 2.24 -7.37 3.64
N PHE A 69 1.98 -6.57 4.66
CA PHE A 69 0.69 -5.90 4.82
C PHE A 69 0.78 -4.49 4.26
N ILE A 70 -0.06 -4.20 3.29
CA ILE A 70 -0.12 -2.88 2.67
C ILE A 70 -1.06 -2.01 3.50
N TRP A 71 -0.49 -0.97 4.12
CA TRP A 71 -1.29 -0.06 4.93
C TRP A 71 -1.98 0.99 4.08
N GLN A 72 -1.20 1.66 3.20
CA GLN A 72 -1.78 2.70 2.36
C GLN A 72 -1.04 2.81 1.03
N VAL A 73 -1.78 3.02 -0.04
CA VAL A 73 -1.24 3.32 -1.37
C VAL A 73 -1.85 4.64 -1.81
N GLY A 74 -1.01 5.58 -2.18
CA GLY A 74 -1.47 6.87 -2.68
C GLY A 74 -0.78 7.20 -4.01
N VAL A 75 -1.55 7.74 -4.95
CA VAL A 75 -1.03 8.17 -6.25
C VAL A 75 -1.64 9.53 -6.58
N ASP A 76 -0.78 10.46 -6.98
CA ASP A 76 -1.24 11.79 -7.36
C ASP A 76 -2.15 11.70 -8.60
N SER A 77 -3.19 12.53 -8.62
CA SER A 77 -4.16 12.52 -9.72
C SER A 77 -3.53 12.79 -11.08
N SER A 78 -2.42 13.52 -11.12
CA SER A 78 -1.70 13.79 -12.37
C SER A 78 -1.13 12.53 -13.02
N GLN A 79 -1.05 11.43 -12.27
CA GLN A 79 -0.43 10.18 -12.73
C GLN A 79 -1.44 9.09 -13.06
N ARG A 80 -2.73 9.43 -13.15
CA ARG A 80 -3.77 8.45 -13.45
C ARG A 80 -3.54 7.78 -14.81
N GLY A 81 -3.86 6.48 -14.88
CA GLY A 81 -3.76 5.72 -16.11
C GLY A 81 -2.35 5.22 -16.43
N LYS A 82 -1.36 5.48 -15.58
CA LYS A 82 0.02 5.06 -15.80
C LYS A 82 0.40 3.80 -15.04
N GLY A 83 -0.52 3.21 -14.28
CA GLY A 83 -0.28 2.01 -13.52
C GLY A 83 0.70 2.18 -12.35
N ILE A 84 0.79 3.38 -11.79
CA ILE A 84 1.76 3.68 -10.73
C ILE A 84 1.52 2.81 -9.49
N ALA A 85 0.26 2.63 -9.07
CA ALA A 85 -0.04 1.82 -7.89
C ALA A 85 0.46 0.38 -8.05
N SER A 86 0.20 -0.24 -9.19
CA SER A 86 0.70 -1.59 -9.48
C SER A 86 2.22 -1.64 -9.50
N ARG A 87 2.85 -0.63 -10.08
CA ARG A 87 4.31 -0.56 -10.14
C ARG A 87 4.93 -0.40 -8.76
N LEU A 88 4.29 0.38 -7.89
CA LEU A 88 4.73 0.52 -6.50
C LEU A 88 4.72 -0.84 -5.78
N LEU A 89 3.63 -1.58 -5.91
CA LEU A 89 3.51 -2.90 -5.28
C LEU A 89 4.54 -3.88 -5.83
N ASN A 90 4.77 -3.88 -7.13
CA ASN A 90 5.75 -4.79 -7.73
C ASN A 90 7.19 -4.44 -7.33
N HIS A 91 7.51 -3.15 -7.24
CA HIS A 91 8.82 -2.74 -6.73
C HIS A 91 9.05 -3.21 -5.29
N LEU A 92 8.00 -3.14 -4.47
CA LEU A 92 8.08 -3.61 -3.09
C LEU A 92 8.34 -5.12 -3.03
N ILE A 93 7.54 -5.90 -3.77
CA ILE A 93 7.62 -7.36 -3.76
C ILE A 93 8.99 -7.84 -4.27
N GLU A 94 9.55 -7.17 -5.25
CA GLU A 94 10.82 -7.54 -5.87
C GLU A 94 12.04 -7.11 -5.05
N ARG A 95 11.84 -6.33 -4.01
CA ARG A 95 12.93 -5.85 -3.18
C ARG A 95 13.59 -7.01 -2.43
N GLU A 96 14.92 -6.95 -2.28
CA GLU A 96 15.66 -8.00 -1.58
C GLU A 96 15.14 -8.24 -0.16
N TYR A 97 14.78 -7.16 0.55
CA TYR A 97 14.24 -7.27 1.90
C TYR A 97 12.96 -8.14 1.93
N CYS A 98 12.22 -8.17 0.85
CA CYS A 98 10.97 -8.92 0.73
C CYS A 98 11.14 -10.26 0.01
N GLN A 99 12.36 -10.78 -0.07
CA GLN A 99 12.61 -12.02 -0.83
C GLN A 99 11.83 -13.23 -0.33
N ASP A 100 11.49 -13.27 0.96
CA ASP A 100 10.73 -14.37 1.55
C ASP A 100 9.22 -14.11 1.57
N VAL A 101 8.78 -12.95 1.07
CA VAL A 101 7.37 -12.61 1.03
C VAL A 101 6.69 -13.36 -0.11
N ARG A 102 5.63 -14.11 0.24
CA ARG A 102 4.82 -14.88 -0.71
C ARG A 102 3.40 -14.36 -0.79
N PHE A 103 2.98 -13.55 0.17
CA PHE A 103 1.62 -13.04 0.25
C PHE A 103 1.62 -11.53 0.45
N VAL A 104 0.71 -10.87 -0.26
CA VAL A 104 0.43 -9.46 -0.07
C VAL A 104 -0.96 -9.37 0.55
N GLU A 105 -1.07 -8.72 1.71
CA GLU A 105 -2.34 -8.54 2.39
C GLU A 105 -2.67 -7.07 2.54
N ALA A 106 -3.95 -6.78 2.55
CA ALA A 106 -4.45 -5.43 2.80
C ALA A 106 -5.88 -5.54 3.33
N THR A 107 -6.29 -4.56 4.10
CA THR A 107 -7.70 -4.46 4.45
C THR A 107 -8.36 -3.42 3.56
N VAL A 108 -9.53 -3.74 3.06
CA VAL A 108 -10.23 -2.92 2.07
C VAL A 108 -11.71 -2.88 2.44
N THR A 109 -12.30 -1.69 2.44
CA THR A 109 -13.73 -1.56 2.68
C THR A 109 -14.53 -2.01 1.46
N PRO A 110 -15.76 -2.51 1.64
CA PRO A 110 -16.57 -2.98 0.52
C PRO A 110 -16.82 -1.93 -0.57
N SER A 111 -16.87 -0.66 -0.22
CA SER A 111 -17.12 0.41 -1.19
C SER A 111 -15.87 0.88 -1.94
N ASN A 112 -14.68 0.45 -1.51
CA ASN A 112 -13.42 0.91 -2.12
C ASN A 112 -13.08 0.06 -3.35
N ASN A 113 -13.73 0.38 -4.46
CA ASN A 113 -13.56 -0.37 -5.70
C ASN A 113 -12.16 -0.25 -6.30
N ALA A 114 -11.52 0.90 -6.13
CA ALA A 114 -10.17 1.12 -6.66
C ALA A 114 -9.16 0.18 -6.03
N SER A 115 -9.19 0.05 -4.70
CA SER A 115 -8.27 -0.86 -4.01
C SER A 115 -8.58 -2.32 -4.32
N GLN A 116 -9.86 -2.69 -4.39
CA GLN A 116 -10.24 -4.05 -4.76
C GLN A 116 -9.68 -4.40 -6.14
N SER A 117 -9.84 -3.51 -7.10
CA SER A 117 -9.33 -3.71 -8.47
C SER A 117 -7.81 -3.84 -8.47
N LEU A 118 -7.12 -3.04 -7.67
CA LEU A 118 -5.66 -3.07 -7.57
C LEU A 118 -5.16 -4.45 -7.10
N PHE A 119 -5.74 -4.98 -6.03
CA PHE A 119 -5.28 -6.26 -5.49
C PHE A 119 -5.70 -7.45 -6.36
N ARG A 120 -6.85 -7.37 -7.00
CA ARG A 120 -7.25 -8.40 -7.96
C ARG A 120 -6.36 -8.40 -9.20
N LYS A 121 -5.96 -7.22 -9.66
CA LYS A 121 -5.01 -7.10 -10.76
C LYS A 121 -3.65 -7.67 -10.38
N LEU A 122 -3.18 -7.39 -9.17
CA LEU A 122 -1.93 -7.94 -8.68
C LEU A 122 -1.96 -9.48 -8.74
N ALA A 123 -3.07 -10.08 -8.31
CA ALA A 123 -3.21 -11.53 -8.36
C ALA A 123 -3.15 -12.06 -9.79
N ARG A 124 -3.85 -11.40 -10.73
CA ARG A 124 -3.82 -11.80 -12.14
C ARG A 124 -2.42 -11.68 -12.72
N ASP A 125 -1.74 -10.58 -12.44
CA ASP A 125 -0.39 -10.33 -12.97
C ASP A 125 0.62 -11.37 -12.48
N HIS A 126 0.43 -11.89 -11.28
CA HIS A 126 1.29 -12.92 -10.70
C HIS A 126 0.74 -14.32 -10.84
N GLN A 127 -0.36 -14.49 -11.61
CA GLN A 127 -0.98 -15.79 -11.87
C GLN A 127 -1.30 -16.54 -10.58
N THR A 128 -1.89 -15.84 -9.63
CA THR A 128 -2.23 -16.39 -8.33
C THR A 128 -3.64 -15.94 -7.92
N GLU A 129 -4.02 -16.26 -6.70
CA GLU A 129 -5.37 -16.01 -6.20
C GLU A 129 -5.43 -14.78 -5.30
N CYS A 130 -6.59 -14.14 -5.30
CA CYS A 130 -6.94 -13.11 -4.34
C CYS A 130 -8.09 -13.65 -3.49
N THR A 131 -7.79 -13.94 -2.22
CA THR A 131 -8.78 -14.46 -1.28
C THR A 131 -9.29 -13.33 -0.40
N VAL A 132 -10.62 -13.20 -0.34
CA VAL A 132 -11.26 -12.14 0.43
C VAL A 132 -12.01 -12.77 1.61
N THR A 133 -11.72 -12.30 2.83
CA THR A 133 -12.37 -12.82 4.05
C THR A 133 -12.79 -11.66 4.94
N GLU A 134 -13.76 -11.92 5.80
CA GLU A 134 -14.14 -10.97 6.84
C GLU A 134 -12.95 -10.80 7.78
N PHE A 135 -12.73 -9.58 8.26
CA PHE A 135 -11.57 -9.32 9.10
C PHE A 135 -11.88 -8.33 10.22
N PHE A 136 -11.83 -7.04 9.95
CA PHE A 136 -12.17 -6.05 10.98
C PHE A 136 -13.61 -5.60 10.82
N LYS A 137 -14.47 -6.10 11.71
CA LYS A 137 -15.90 -5.81 11.66
C LYS A 137 -16.18 -4.35 11.98
N GLU A 138 -17.28 -3.85 11.46
CA GLU A 138 -17.72 -2.48 11.64
C GLU A 138 -17.75 -2.08 13.13
N GLU A 139 -18.13 -2.99 14.02
CA GLU A 139 -18.22 -2.74 15.46
C GLU A 139 -16.91 -2.34 16.11
N LEU A 140 -15.76 -2.66 15.48
CA LEU A 140 -14.46 -2.30 16.02
C LEU A 140 -14.14 -0.80 15.85
N PHE A 141 -14.89 -0.11 14.99
CA PHE A 141 -14.62 1.29 14.70
C PHE A 141 -15.61 2.18 15.44
N PRO A 142 -15.12 3.07 16.34
CA PRO A 142 -16.01 3.99 17.05
C PRO A 142 -16.73 4.92 16.07
N GLY A 143 -18.01 5.18 16.33
CA GLY A 143 -18.83 6.04 15.48
C GLY A 143 -19.59 5.23 14.45
N ASP A 144 -20.38 5.93 13.62
CA ASP A 144 -21.33 5.30 12.71
C ASP A 144 -20.87 5.32 11.25
N ASP A 145 -19.68 5.88 10.97
CA ASP A 145 -19.28 6.21 9.60
C ASP A 145 -18.23 5.29 8.98
N HIS A 146 -17.78 4.27 9.70
CA HIS A 146 -16.72 3.41 9.16
C HIS A 146 -17.27 2.03 8.79
N GLU A 147 -17.06 1.65 7.52
CA GLU A 147 -17.40 0.31 7.06
C GLU A 147 -16.46 -0.74 7.67
N GLU A 148 -16.85 -2.00 7.61
CA GLU A 148 -15.93 -3.08 7.93
C GLU A 148 -14.74 -3.08 6.98
N GLU A 149 -13.63 -3.68 7.42
CA GLU A 149 -12.45 -3.87 6.60
C GLU A 149 -12.34 -5.36 6.26
N LEU A 150 -12.41 -5.68 4.98
CA LEU A 150 -12.23 -7.06 4.51
C LEU A 150 -10.75 -7.31 4.30
N ASN A 151 -10.29 -8.51 4.60
CA ASN A 151 -8.91 -8.88 4.33
C ASN A 151 -8.77 -9.41 2.91
N PHE A 152 -7.95 -8.74 2.12
CA PHE A 152 -7.58 -9.18 0.78
C PHE A 152 -6.19 -9.80 0.85
N ARG A 153 -6.09 -11.07 0.51
CA ARG A 153 -4.83 -11.80 0.55
C ARG A 153 -4.49 -12.30 -0.84
N VAL A 154 -3.40 -11.82 -1.39
CA VAL A 154 -2.91 -12.18 -2.72
C VAL A 154 -1.72 -13.12 -2.59
N GLY A 155 -1.79 -14.29 -3.18
CA GLY A 155 -0.69 -15.23 -3.16
C GLY A 155 -1.14 -16.68 -3.24
N PRO A 156 -0.19 -17.62 -3.19
CA PRO A 156 1.25 -17.39 -3.06
C PRO A 156 1.86 -16.76 -4.33
N ILE A 157 2.79 -15.85 -4.11
CA ILE A 157 3.52 -15.20 -5.20
C ILE A 157 4.82 -15.98 -5.42
N GLU A 158 5.04 -16.41 -6.65
CA GLU A 158 6.28 -17.08 -7.01
C GLU A 158 7.32 -16.07 -7.49
N LYS A 159 8.55 -16.33 -7.14
CA LYS A 159 9.67 -15.44 -7.49
C LYS A 159 10.79 -16.19 -8.18
#